data_867d3935f05458ad81fbd4c800b82604
#
_entry.id   867d3935f05458ad81fbd4c800b82604
#
_cell.length_a   1.000
_cell.length_b   1.000
_cell.length_c   1.000
_cell.angle_alpha   90.00
_cell.angle_beta   90.00
_cell.angle_gamma   90.00
#
_symmetry.space_group_name_H-M   'P 1'
#
loop_
_entity.id
_entity.type
_entity.pdbx_description
1 polymer ?
#
loop_
_entity_poly.entity_id
_entity_poly.type
_entity_poly.pdbx_seq_one_letter_code
_entity_poly.pdbx_strand_id
1 'polypeptide(L)'
;ILGRNNHENAMAAIAMAYCAGVPAESICESVCQFRAVEHRIEFVEEKNGVFYYNDSKGTNPDAAIKGIQAMTRPTLLIGGGFDKGSEYDEWIQSFDGKVRYLVLIGQTREKIQKAANRLGFENCILADDLKEAVDICAQKAQPGDAVLLSPACASWGQFDNYEQRGNMFKEYVHNL
;
A
#
# COMPACT_ATOMS: atom_id res chain seq x y z
N ILE A 1 -7.55 12.02 2.81
CA ILE A 1 -6.27 11.29 2.86
C ILE A 1 -6.28 10.32 4.03
N LEU A 2 -5.75 9.09 3.82
CA LEU A 2 -5.67 8.06 4.85
C LEU A 2 -4.30 8.07 5.54
N GLY A 3 -4.29 7.62 6.81
CA GLY A 3 -3.08 7.40 7.59
C GLY A 3 -2.67 8.58 8.47
N ARG A 4 -2.31 8.26 9.72
CA ARG A 4 -1.89 9.25 10.73
C ARG A 4 -0.73 10.15 10.23
N ASN A 5 0.27 9.56 9.58
CA ASN A 5 1.40 10.33 9.04
C ASN A 5 0.99 11.37 7.99
N ASN A 6 -0.03 11.05 7.17
CA ASN A 6 -0.53 12.02 6.18
C ASN A 6 -1.25 13.18 6.88
N HIS A 7 -1.98 12.91 7.97
CA HIS A 7 -2.58 13.97 8.79
C HIS A 7 -1.50 14.82 9.48
N GLU A 8 -0.45 14.21 10.04
CA GLU A 8 0.68 14.92 10.65
C GLU A 8 1.39 15.81 9.63
N ASN A 9 1.62 15.32 8.42
CA ASN A 9 2.21 16.11 7.32
C ASN A 9 1.30 17.28 6.91
N ALA A 10 0.01 17.05 6.81
CA ALA A 10 -0.96 18.12 6.51
C ALA A 10 -0.99 19.19 7.62
N MET A 11 -0.99 18.78 8.87
CA MET A 11 -0.92 19.70 10.02
C MET A 11 0.36 20.54 10.01
N ALA A 12 1.52 19.93 9.69
CA ALA A 12 2.79 20.64 9.56
C ALA A 12 2.75 21.66 8.41
N ALA A 13 2.20 21.28 7.26
CA ALA A 13 2.03 22.19 6.12
C ALA A 13 1.11 23.36 6.43
N ILE A 14 -0.02 23.11 7.11
CA ILE A 14 -0.96 24.14 7.59
C ILE A 14 -0.24 25.11 8.53
N ALA A 15 0.50 24.60 9.53
CA ALA A 15 1.22 25.42 10.48
C ALA A 15 2.29 26.29 9.79
N MET A 16 3.04 25.74 8.85
CA MET A 16 4.04 26.49 8.08
C MET A 16 3.39 27.59 7.23
N ALA A 17 2.30 27.30 6.54
CA ALA A 17 1.58 28.28 5.73
C ALA A 17 1.02 29.42 6.59
N TYR A 18 0.43 29.08 7.75
CA TYR A 18 -0.09 30.05 8.70
C TYR A 18 1.02 30.98 9.23
N CYS A 19 2.15 30.42 9.65
CA CYS A 19 3.32 31.19 10.10
C CYS A 19 3.92 32.06 9.00
N ALA A 20 3.79 31.67 7.73
CA ALA A 20 4.21 32.45 6.56
C ALA A 20 3.20 33.57 6.20
N GLY A 21 2.11 33.73 6.93
CA GLY A 21 1.11 34.78 6.72
C GLY A 21 0.07 34.47 5.64
N VAL A 22 -0.08 33.21 5.24
CA VAL A 22 -1.14 32.83 4.29
C VAL A 22 -2.50 32.94 4.99
N PRO A 23 -3.53 33.57 4.41
CA PRO A 23 -4.85 33.69 4.99
C PRO A 23 -5.47 32.32 5.33
N ALA A 24 -6.13 32.24 6.48
CA ALA A 24 -6.72 30.98 6.96
C ALA A 24 -7.74 30.38 5.97
N GLU A 25 -8.54 31.23 5.33
CA GLU A 25 -9.50 30.81 4.31
C GLU A 25 -8.81 30.10 3.13
N SER A 26 -7.71 30.66 2.62
CA SER A 26 -6.94 30.03 1.51
C SER A 26 -6.30 28.70 1.93
N ILE A 27 -5.85 28.59 3.20
CA ILE A 27 -5.34 27.33 3.76
C ILE A 27 -6.46 26.30 3.80
N CYS A 28 -7.64 26.66 4.32
CA CYS A 28 -8.80 25.77 4.42
C CYS A 28 -9.24 25.28 3.02
N GLU A 29 -9.37 26.19 2.05
CA GLU A 29 -9.73 25.83 0.67
C GLU A 29 -8.73 24.83 0.06
N SER A 30 -7.43 25.10 0.23
CA SER A 30 -6.37 24.21 -0.28
C SER A 30 -6.41 22.82 0.36
N VAL A 31 -6.62 22.74 1.68
CA VAL A 31 -6.71 21.46 2.40
C VAL A 31 -7.95 20.67 2.00
N CYS A 32 -9.10 21.34 1.81
CA CYS A 32 -10.33 20.67 1.35
C CYS A 32 -10.23 20.13 -0.06
N GLN A 33 -9.43 20.77 -0.93
CA GLN A 33 -9.20 20.33 -2.31
C GLN A 33 -8.07 19.34 -2.44
N PHE A 34 -7.23 19.18 -1.41
CA PHE A 34 -6.05 18.33 -1.47
C PHE A 34 -6.42 16.87 -1.69
N ARG A 35 -5.83 16.26 -2.71
CA ARG A 35 -5.92 14.84 -2.99
C ARG A 35 -4.68 14.12 -2.45
N ALA A 36 -4.81 12.81 -2.17
CA ALA A 36 -3.65 12.00 -1.81
C ALA A 36 -2.57 12.07 -2.90
N VAL A 37 -1.31 12.05 -2.49
CA VAL A 37 -0.19 11.97 -3.42
C VAL A 37 -0.28 10.63 -4.16
N GLU A 38 -0.17 10.67 -5.47
CA GLU A 38 -0.21 9.49 -6.33
C GLU A 38 0.76 8.40 -5.85
N HIS A 39 0.35 7.16 -5.89
CA HIS A 39 1.08 5.98 -5.41
C HIS A 39 1.38 5.94 -3.88
N ARG A 40 0.76 6.82 -3.08
CA ARG A 40 0.90 6.81 -1.62
C ARG A 40 -0.45 6.63 -0.94
N ILE A 41 -0.83 5.39 -0.64
CA ILE A 41 -2.13 5.00 -0.07
C ILE A 41 -3.28 5.67 -0.86
N GLU A 42 -3.07 5.75 -2.18
CA GLU A 42 -4.00 6.34 -3.12
C GLU A 42 -5.21 5.42 -3.28
N PHE A 43 -6.42 5.94 -3.03
CA PHE A 43 -7.62 5.21 -3.37
C PHE A 43 -7.76 5.14 -4.91
N VAL A 44 -7.90 3.93 -5.43
CA VAL A 44 -8.00 3.68 -6.87
C VAL A 44 -9.46 3.55 -7.27
N GLU A 45 -10.15 2.56 -6.72
CA GLU A 45 -11.54 2.26 -7.09
C GLU A 45 -12.20 1.35 -6.04
N GLU A 46 -13.53 1.32 -6.05
CA GLU A 46 -14.34 0.30 -5.37
C GLU A 46 -15.00 -0.60 -6.42
N LYS A 47 -14.75 -1.90 -6.34
CA LYS A 47 -15.37 -2.91 -7.20
C LYS A 47 -16.00 -4.03 -6.37
N ASN A 48 -17.28 -4.28 -6.58
CA ASN A 48 -18.02 -5.32 -5.87
C ASN A 48 -17.94 -5.22 -4.34
N GLY A 49 -17.86 -3.98 -3.81
CA GLY A 49 -17.71 -3.70 -2.38
C GLY A 49 -16.31 -3.90 -1.84
N VAL A 50 -15.30 -4.12 -2.69
CA VAL A 50 -13.87 -4.22 -2.35
C VAL A 50 -13.16 -2.91 -2.71
N PHE A 51 -12.36 -2.39 -1.79
CA PHE A 51 -11.69 -1.09 -1.90
C PHE A 51 -10.22 -1.27 -2.28
N TYR A 52 -9.80 -0.75 -3.42
CA TYR A 52 -8.42 -0.90 -3.93
C TYR A 52 -7.59 0.33 -3.64
N TYR A 53 -6.39 0.12 -3.06
CA TYR A 53 -5.45 1.18 -2.67
C TYR A 53 -4.07 0.92 -3.26
N ASN A 54 -3.47 1.98 -3.82
CA ASN A 54 -2.14 1.97 -4.41
C ASN A 54 -1.15 2.69 -3.50
N ASP A 55 -0.27 1.94 -2.87
CA ASP A 55 0.89 2.42 -2.10
C ASP A 55 2.19 1.90 -2.71
N SER A 56 2.30 1.93 -4.03
CA SER A 56 3.50 1.44 -4.76
C SER A 56 4.78 2.16 -4.32
N LYS A 57 4.66 3.37 -3.74
CA LYS A 57 5.77 4.11 -3.14
C LYS A 57 6.28 3.49 -1.83
N GLY A 58 5.60 2.54 -1.25
CA GLY A 58 6.03 1.72 -0.12
C GLY A 58 7.16 0.76 -0.51
N THR A 59 8.34 1.28 -0.87
CA THR A 59 9.48 0.55 -1.47
C THR A 59 10.44 -0.05 -0.44
N ASN A 60 10.09 0.01 0.84
CA ASN A 60 10.82 -0.57 1.95
C ASN A 60 9.86 -0.94 3.08
N PRO A 61 10.27 -1.79 4.06
CA PRO A 61 9.42 -2.24 5.15
C PRO A 61 8.82 -1.11 5.99
N ASP A 62 9.59 -0.09 6.35
CA ASP A 62 9.12 1.03 7.19
C ASP A 62 7.97 1.80 6.53
N ALA A 63 8.07 2.04 5.22
CA ALA A 63 7.02 2.70 4.47
C ALA A 63 5.77 1.81 4.38
N ALA A 64 5.93 0.51 4.14
CA ALA A 64 4.83 -0.43 4.01
C ALA A 64 4.10 -0.69 5.34
N ILE A 65 4.80 -0.64 6.49
CA ILE A 65 4.18 -0.64 7.83
C ILE A 65 3.14 0.48 7.94
N LYS A 66 3.50 1.68 7.49
CA LYS A 66 2.59 2.84 7.52
C LYS A 66 1.38 2.66 6.60
N GLY A 67 1.59 2.02 5.46
CA GLY A 67 0.51 1.62 4.55
C GLY A 67 -0.51 0.73 5.24
N ILE A 68 -0.05 -0.34 5.91
CA ILE A 68 -0.92 -1.27 6.66
C ILE A 68 -1.61 -0.57 7.83
N GLN A 69 -0.88 0.24 8.60
CA GLN A 69 -1.43 0.98 9.74
C GLN A 69 -2.57 1.93 9.33
N ALA A 70 -2.54 2.45 8.11
CA ALA A 70 -3.57 3.32 7.58
C ALA A 70 -4.85 2.58 7.18
N MET A 71 -4.80 1.25 7.02
CA MET A 71 -5.98 0.46 6.67
C MET A 71 -6.91 0.30 7.88
N THR A 72 -8.20 0.51 7.62
CA THR A 72 -9.28 0.39 8.61
C THR A 72 -10.20 -0.80 8.35
N ARG A 73 -9.90 -1.58 7.30
CA ARG A 73 -10.67 -2.74 6.83
C ARG A 73 -9.80 -3.99 6.85
N PRO A 74 -10.38 -5.20 6.90
CA PRO A 74 -9.62 -6.42 6.59
C PRO A 74 -8.97 -6.27 5.22
N THR A 75 -7.68 -6.61 5.11
CA THR A 75 -6.86 -6.24 3.96
C THR A 75 -6.22 -7.46 3.31
N LEU A 76 -6.28 -7.53 1.99
CA LEU A 76 -5.44 -8.38 1.17
C LEU A 76 -4.25 -7.53 0.70
N LEU A 77 -3.04 -7.95 1.07
CA LEU A 77 -1.83 -7.19 0.87
C LEU A 77 -1.00 -7.77 -0.29
N ILE A 78 -0.68 -6.95 -1.28
CA ILE A 78 0.27 -7.31 -2.33
C ILE A 78 1.64 -6.79 -1.93
N GLY A 79 2.60 -7.72 -1.75
CA GLY A 79 3.96 -7.45 -1.31
C GLY A 79 5.02 -8.08 -2.19
N GLY A 80 6.29 -7.74 -1.92
CA GLY A 80 7.44 -8.28 -2.63
C GLY A 80 7.95 -7.42 -3.79
N GLY A 81 9.04 -7.87 -4.39
CA GLY A 81 9.74 -7.17 -5.46
C GLY A 81 11.24 -7.47 -5.45
N PHE A 82 12.08 -6.46 -5.68
CA PHE A 82 13.54 -6.58 -5.72
C PHE A 82 14.13 -6.64 -4.30
N ASP A 83 15.08 -7.56 -4.07
CA ASP A 83 15.76 -7.71 -2.77
C ASP A 83 16.91 -6.70 -2.60
N LYS A 84 16.74 -5.78 -1.66
CA LYS A 84 17.78 -4.86 -1.21
C LYS A 84 18.45 -5.32 0.09
N GLY A 85 18.28 -6.57 0.48
CA GLY A 85 18.81 -7.12 1.73
C GLY A 85 17.99 -6.73 2.97
N SER A 86 16.73 -6.30 2.78
CA SER A 86 15.86 -5.93 3.92
C SER A 86 15.40 -7.16 4.70
N GLU A 87 15.17 -6.98 6.00
CA GLU A 87 14.42 -7.91 6.84
C GLU A 87 12.95 -7.50 6.87
N TYR A 88 12.05 -8.49 7.06
CA TYR A 88 10.61 -8.27 6.94
C TYR A 88 9.84 -8.56 8.22
N ASP A 89 10.52 -8.91 9.30
CA ASP A 89 9.89 -9.37 10.54
C ASP A 89 8.98 -8.29 11.15
N GLU A 90 9.47 -7.06 11.28
CA GLU A 90 8.68 -5.94 11.83
C GLU A 90 7.48 -5.61 10.94
N TRP A 91 7.65 -5.69 9.61
CA TRP A 91 6.56 -5.47 8.68
C TRP A 91 5.45 -6.51 8.85
N ILE A 92 5.82 -7.81 8.96
CA ILE A 92 4.86 -8.90 9.16
C ILE A 92 4.19 -8.78 10.54
N GLN A 93 4.93 -8.45 11.59
CA GLN A 93 4.37 -8.21 12.93
C GLN A 93 3.38 -7.04 12.95
N SER A 94 3.56 -6.04 12.08
CA SER A 94 2.65 -4.90 11.96
C SER A 94 1.29 -5.23 11.35
N PHE A 95 1.06 -6.45 10.88
CA PHE A 95 -0.22 -6.87 10.31
C PHE A 95 -1.36 -6.81 11.33
N ASP A 96 -1.08 -7.07 12.60
CA ASP A 96 -1.98 -6.86 13.74
C ASP A 96 -3.42 -7.35 13.47
N GLY A 97 -3.55 -8.54 12.88
CA GLY A 97 -4.83 -9.15 12.50
C GLY A 97 -5.57 -8.47 11.34
N LYS A 98 -5.07 -7.39 10.78
CA LYS A 98 -5.72 -6.68 9.65
C LYS A 98 -5.50 -7.39 8.31
N VAL A 99 -4.32 -7.98 8.10
CA VAL A 99 -3.98 -8.65 6.85
C VAL A 99 -4.56 -10.06 6.85
N ARG A 100 -5.48 -10.33 5.93
CA ARG A 100 -6.10 -11.65 5.76
C ARG A 100 -5.29 -12.56 4.85
N TYR A 101 -4.74 -12.01 3.79
CA TYR A 101 -3.88 -12.69 2.82
C TYR A 101 -2.72 -11.79 2.43
N LEU A 102 -1.55 -12.38 2.29
CA LEU A 102 -0.35 -11.75 1.75
C LEU A 102 -0.03 -12.41 0.40
N VAL A 103 -0.25 -11.66 -0.70
CA VAL A 103 0.07 -12.10 -2.05
C VAL A 103 1.43 -11.55 -2.44
N LEU A 104 2.37 -12.42 -2.77
CA LEU A 104 3.79 -12.09 -2.92
C LEU A 104 4.27 -12.25 -4.35
N ILE A 105 4.93 -11.21 -4.86
CA ILE A 105 5.52 -11.18 -6.19
C ILE A 105 7.05 -10.96 -6.14
N GLY A 106 7.70 -11.22 -7.26
CA GLY A 106 9.10 -10.86 -7.49
C GLY A 106 10.11 -11.69 -6.72
N GLN A 107 11.34 -11.20 -6.69
CA GLN A 107 12.50 -11.91 -6.19
C GLN A 107 12.40 -12.27 -4.70
N THR A 108 11.75 -11.42 -3.91
CA THR A 108 11.67 -11.59 -2.43
C THR A 108 10.53 -12.49 -1.97
N ARG A 109 9.67 -12.98 -2.87
CA ARG A 109 8.44 -13.69 -2.52
C ARG A 109 8.64 -14.86 -1.55
N GLU A 110 9.63 -15.71 -1.82
CA GLU A 110 9.93 -16.87 -0.97
C GLU A 110 10.60 -16.49 0.35
N LYS A 111 11.46 -15.46 0.35
CA LYS A 111 12.10 -14.94 1.56
C LYS A 111 11.06 -14.38 2.52
N ILE A 112 10.11 -13.59 2.01
CA ILE A 112 9.02 -13.01 2.80
C ILE A 112 8.08 -14.12 3.31
N GLN A 113 7.71 -15.10 2.47
CA GLN A 113 6.87 -16.22 2.89
C GLN A 113 7.51 -17.02 4.03
N LYS A 114 8.82 -17.30 3.96
CA LYS A 114 9.55 -17.99 5.04
C LYS A 114 9.53 -17.19 6.34
N ALA A 115 9.71 -15.86 6.27
CA ALA A 115 9.63 -14.99 7.43
C ALA A 115 8.20 -14.96 8.01
N ALA A 116 7.17 -14.88 7.16
CA ALA A 116 5.78 -14.88 7.56
C ALA A 116 5.40 -16.20 8.30
N ASN A 117 5.74 -17.34 7.71
CA ASN A 117 5.48 -18.66 8.32
C ASN A 117 6.19 -18.81 9.68
N ARG A 118 7.44 -18.35 9.79
CA ARG A 118 8.18 -18.35 11.05
C ARG A 118 7.50 -17.54 12.16
N LEU A 119 6.83 -16.46 11.78
CA LEU A 119 6.10 -15.56 12.67
C LEU A 119 4.63 -15.96 12.87
N GLY A 120 4.21 -17.12 12.32
CA GLY A 120 2.87 -17.66 12.49
C GLY A 120 1.82 -17.09 11.52
N PHE A 121 2.24 -16.38 10.48
CA PHE A 121 1.34 -15.94 9.42
C PHE A 121 1.41 -16.89 8.22
N GLU A 122 0.37 -17.73 8.05
CA GLU A 122 0.36 -18.81 7.07
C GLU A 122 -0.39 -18.47 5.76
N ASN A 123 -1.18 -17.39 5.76
CA ASN A 123 -2.01 -16.99 4.61
C ASN A 123 -1.20 -16.27 3.51
N CYS A 124 -0.11 -16.88 3.07
CA CYS A 124 0.74 -16.39 1.99
C CYS A 124 0.43 -17.11 0.68
N ILE A 125 0.30 -16.34 -0.41
CA ILE A 125 0.09 -16.86 -1.76
C ILE A 125 1.20 -16.28 -2.63
N LEU A 126 1.90 -17.13 -3.39
CA LEU A 126 2.89 -16.70 -4.37
C LEU A 126 2.21 -16.45 -5.71
N ALA A 127 2.53 -15.35 -6.34
CA ALA A 127 2.09 -14.99 -7.68
C ALA A 127 3.33 -14.75 -8.58
N ASP A 128 3.18 -15.01 -9.87
CA ASP A 128 4.27 -14.86 -10.82
C ASP A 128 4.47 -13.39 -11.23
N ASP A 129 3.38 -12.62 -11.28
CA ASP A 129 3.43 -11.20 -11.61
C ASP A 129 2.35 -10.38 -10.87
N LEU A 130 2.34 -9.06 -11.12
CA LEU A 130 1.41 -8.14 -10.49
C LEU A 130 -0.04 -8.36 -10.95
N LYS A 131 -0.25 -8.77 -12.22
CA LYS A 131 -1.59 -9.02 -12.73
C LYS A 131 -2.22 -10.20 -12.02
N GLU A 132 -1.50 -11.31 -11.93
CA GLU A 132 -1.95 -12.49 -11.19
C GLU A 132 -2.21 -12.17 -9.72
N ALA A 133 -1.34 -11.35 -9.09
CA ALA A 133 -1.56 -10.92 -7.70
C ALA A 133 -2.87 -10.14 -7.53
N VAL A 134 -3.22 -9.26 -8.47
CA VAL A 134 -4.49 -8.52 -8.47
C VAL A 134 -5.67 -9.48 -8.67
N ASP A 135 -5.57 -10.41 -9.61
CA ASP A 135 -6.62 -11.40 -9.89
C ASP A 135 -6.88 -12.32 -8.67
N ILE A 136 -5.82 -12.78 -8.00
CA ILE A 136 -5.90 -13.55 -6.74
C ILE A 136 -6.60 -12.73 -5.65
N CYS A 137 -6.20 -11.48 -5.47
CA CYS A 137 -6.84 -10.60 -4.50
C CYS A 137 -8.34 -10.42 -4.80
N ALA A 138 -8.69 -10.15 -6.06
CA ALA A 138 -10.07 -9.99 -6.48
C ALA A 138 -10.94 -11.24 -6.22
N GLN A 139 -10.38 -12.44 -6.42
CA GLN A 139 -11.07 -13.71 -6.17
C GLN A 139 -11.24 -14.04 -4.68
N LYS A 140 -10.28 -13.61 -3.84
CA LYS A 140 -10.26 -13.92 -2.40
C LYS A 140 -10.96 -12.87 -1.54
N ALA A 141 -11.05 -11.64 -2.03
CA ALA A 141 -11.65 -10.53 -1.31
C ALA A 141 -13.16 -10.71 -1.14
N GLN A 142 -13.69 -10.22 -0.04
CA GLN A 142 -15.10 -10.17 0.28
C GLN A 142 -15.58 -8.70 0.31
N PRO A 143 -16.86 -8.44 0.06
CA PRO A 143 -17.39 -7.09 0.24
C PRO A 143 -17.04 -6.52 1.62
N GLY A 144 -16.49 -5.32 1.66
CA GLY A 144 -15.97 -4.67 2.87
C GLY A 144 -14.45 -4.78 3.04
N ASP A 145 -13.78 -5.67 2.33
CA ASP A 145 -12.31 -5.79 2.36
C ASP A 145 -11.62 -4.64 1.60
N ALA A 146 -10.34 -4.48 1.89
CA ALA A 146 -9.42 -3.67 1.10
C ALA A 146 -8.39 -4.56 0.39
N VAL A 147 -7.97 -4.17 -0.80
CA VAL A 147 -6.78 -4.66 -1.49
C VAL A 147 -5.75 -3.54 -1.50
N LEU A 148 -4.59 -3.78 -0.92
CA LEU A 148 -3.52 -2.79 -0.79
C LEU A 148 -2.27 -3.28 -1.53
N LEU A 149 -1.83 -2.52 -2.54
CA LEU A 149 -0.47 -2.65 -3.07
C LEU A 149 0.47 -1.85 -2.18
N SER A 150 1.21 -2.49 -1.27
CA SER A 150 2.25 -1.86 -0.44
C SER A 150 3.43 -2.82 -0.31
N PRO A 151 4.34 -2.78 -1.29
CA PRO A 151 5.23 -3.89 -1.61
C PRO A 151 6.32 -4.20 -0.58
N ALA A 152 6.70 -3.26 0.28
CA ALA A 152 7.87 -3.34 1.16
C ALA A 152 9.22 -3.53 0.42
N CYS A 153 9.20 -3.53 -0.91
CA CYS A 153 10.33 -3.82 -1.80
C CYS A 153 10.42 -2.82 -2.95
N ALA A 154 11.63 -2.61 -3.46
CA ALA A 154 11.83 -1.85 -4.70
C ALA A 154 11.15 -2.55 -5.89
N SER A 155 10.83 -1.76 -6.91
CA SER A 155 10.15 -2.24 -8.13
C SER A 155 11.10 -2.84 -9.18
N TRP A 156 12.40 -2.67 -8.99
CA TRP A 156 13.42 -3.05 -9.97
C TRP A 156 13.35 -4.53 -10.37
N GLY A 157 13.75 -4.82 -11.59
CA GLY A 157 13.77 -6.18 -12.16
C GLY A 157 12.45 -6.60 -12.79
N GLN A 158 11.30 -6.13 -12.29
CA GLN A 158 9.98 -6.36 -12.90
C GLN A 158 9.39 -5.07 -13.50
N PHE A 159 9.81 -3.89 -13.00
CA PHE A 159 9.30 -2.58 -13.42
C PHE A 159 10.46 -1.59 -13.50
N ASP A 160 10.34 -0.56 -14.34
CA ASP A 160 11.33 0.50 -14.48
C ASP A 160 11.43 1.35 -13.19
N ASN A 161 10.30 1.60 -12.55
CA ASN A 161 10.19 2.39 -11.33
C ASN A 161 8.90 2.04 -10.56
N TYR A 162 8.69 2.65 -9.38
CA TYR A 162 7.50 2.41 -8.57
C TYR A 162 6.24 3.04 -9.19
N GLU A 163 6.38 4.10 -9.98
CA GLU A 163 5.30 4.74 -10.71
C GLU A 163 4.71 3.79 -11.75
N GLN A 164 5.55 3.13 -12.55
CA GLN A 164 5.11 2.14 -13.52
C GLN A 164 4.35 1.01 -12.84
N ARG A 165 4.90 0.44 -11.75
CA ARG A 165 4.22 -0.59 -10.96
C ARG A 165 2.85 -0.13 -10.46
N GLY A 166 2.78 1.10 -9.93
CA GLY A 166 1.53 1.66 -9.44
C GLY A 166 0.51 1.94 -10.54
N ASN A 167 0.95 2.39 -11.71
CA ASN A 167 0.07 2.62 -12.86
C ASN A 167 -0.47 1.30 -13.42
N MET A 168 0.37 0.28 -13.54
CA MET A 168 -0.07 -1.07 -13.96
C MET A 168 -1.07 -1.66 -12.96
N PHE A 169 -0.85 -1.48 -11.65
CA PHE A 169 -1.83 -1.89 -10.64
C PHE A 169 -3.19 -1.20 -10.87
N LYS A 170 -3.21 0.11 -11.06
CA LYS A 170 -4.45 0.86 -11.34
C LYS A 170 -5.15 0.35 -12.61
N GLU A 171 -4.38 0.11 -13.67
CA GLU A 171 -4.91 -0.44 -14.92
C GLU A 171 -5.53 -1.82 -14.72
N TYR A 172 -4.86 -2.73 -13.98
CA TYR A 172 -5.39 -4.07 -13.71
C TYR A 172 -6.66 -4.01 -12.85
N VAL A 173 -6.69 -3.12 -11.86
CA VAL A 173 -7.91 -2.91 -11.04
C VAL A 173 -9.06 -2.38 -11.91
N HIS A 174 -8.83 -1.42 -12.79
CA HIS A 174 -9.89 -0.89 -13.67
C HIS A 174 -10.45 -1.94 -14.63
N ASN A 175 -9.67 -2.96 -14.97
CA ASN A 175 -10.05 -4.03 -15.90
C ASN A 175 -10.61 -5.31 -15.23
N LEU A 176 -10.84 -5.31 -13.91
CA LEU A 176 -11.47 -6.43 -13.17
C LEU A 176 -12.93 -6.65 -13.54
#